data_1defe600fe6c411a1043843b8d5cdcd0
#
_entry.id   1defe600fe6c411a1043843b8d5cdcd0
#
_cell.length_a   1.000
_cell.length_b   1.000
_cell.length_c   1.000
_cell.angle_alpha   90.00
_cell.angle_beta   90.00
_cell.angle_gamma   90.00
#
_symmetry.space_group_name_H-M   'P 1'
#
loop_
_entity.id
_entity.type
_entity.pdbx_description
1 polymer ?
#
loop_
_entity_poly.entity_id
_entity_poly.type
_entity_poly.pdbx_seq_one_letter_code
_entity_poly.pdbx_strand_id
1 'polypeptide(L)'
;DELQALYNMPLTGLKEQVRDTFLLGCYLGQRVSDYSTLTAGDFTTTSKGTPVVKITQKKTNSTVTIPILYENIYKIAQKYNYVFPHVHDVVLNRYIKEILNELSDTVPALKKMERTVLTMKERASEQAGKITYTRDEKGYVIRPRYEIVTSHTARRSCITNLYLRGVYTTSQLMAISGHKSEK
;
A
#
# COMPACT_ATOMS: atom_id res chain seq x y z
N ASP A 1 5.63 -8.79 -12.46
CA ASP A 1 4.77 -8.29 -11.37
C ASP A 1 5.41 -7.07 -10.72
N GLU A 2 4.70 -5.95 -10.69
CA GLU A 2 5.18 -4.65 -10.19
C GLU A 2 5.64 -4.73 -8.72
N LEU A 3 4.93 -5.48 -7.87
CA LEU A 3 5.28 -5.62 -6.45
C LEU A 3 6.58 -6.41 -6.28
N GLN A 4 6.83 -7.41 -7.12
CA GLN A 4 8.08 -8.17 -7.08
C GLN A 4 9.26 -7.32 -7.59
N ALA A 5 9.05 -6.52 -8.64
CA ALA A 5 10.06 -5.58 -9.11
C ALA A 5 10.40 -4.54 -8.03
N LEU A 6 9.39 -3.99 -7.35
CA LEU A 6 9.58 -3.07 -6.23
C LEU A 6 10.33 -3.73 -5.06
N TYR A 7 9.99 -4.98 -4.71
CA TYR A 7 10.67 -5.72 -3.65
C TYR A 7 12.16 -5.94 -3.96
N ASN A 8 12.47 -6.26 -5.21
CA ASN A 8 13.84 -6.55 -5.65
C ASN A 8 14.69 -5.28 -5.90
N MET A 9 14.09 -4.10 -5.87
CA MET A 9 14.82 -2.85 -6.11
C MET A 9 15.89 -2.64 -5.02
N PRO A 10 17.17 -2.43 -5.38
CA PRO A 10 18.24 -2.24 -4.40
C PRO A 10 18.13 -0.85 -3.78
N LEU A 11 17.60 -0.78 -2.57
CA LEU A 11 17.45 0.46 -1.80
C LEU A 11 18.11 0.31 -0.43
N THR A 12 18.50 1.44 0.16
CA THR A 12 19.12 1.49 1.50
C THR A 12 18.49 2.59 2.36
N GLY A 13 18.64 2.48 3.67
CA GLY A 13 18.22 3.50 4.62
C GLY A 13 16.72 3.80 4.58
N LEU A 14 16.35 5.07 4.57
CA LEU A 14 14.94 5.49 4.62
C LEU A 14 14.13 5.03 3.41
N LYS A 15 14.69 5.06 2.20
CA LYS A 15 13.99 4.58 1.00
C LYS A 15 13.66 3.08 1.10
N GLU A 16 14.57 2.29 1.64
CA GLU A 16 14.32 0.87 1.88
C GLU A 16 13.21 0.65 2.90
N GLN A 17 13.21 1.38 4.02
CA GLN A 17 12.16 1.32 5.03
C GLN A 17 10.79 1.72 4.46
N VAL A 18 10.74 2.77 3.63
CA VAL A 18 9.52 3.21 2.93
C VAL A 18 9.01 2.12 1.98
N ARG A 19 9.88 1.53 1.16
CA ARG A 19 9.53 0.43 0.25
C ARG A 19 8.92 -0.73 1.03
N ASP A 20 9.59 -1.19 2.07
CA ASP A 20 9.16 -2.36 2.85
C ASP A 20 7.84 -2.08 3.58
N THR A 21 7.69 -0.89 4.16
CA THR A 21 6.44 -0.44 4.77
C THR A 21 5.29 -0.41 3.76
N PHE A 22 5.53 0.11 2.55
CA PHE A 22 4.53 0.14 1.49
C PHE A 22 4.14 -1.28 1.02
N LEU A 23 5.12 -2.16 0.84
CA LEU A 23 4.89 -3.56 0.46
C LEU A 23 4.07 -4.32 1.49
N LEU A 24 4.32 -4.12 2.79
CA LEU A 24 3.47 -4.68 3.86
C LEU A 24 2.02 -4.23 3.70
N GLY A 25 1.78 -2.96 3.38
CA GLY A 25 0.45 -2.46 3.07
C GLY A 25 -0.20 -3.16 1.87
N CYS A 26 0.58 -3.43 0.80
CA CYS A 26 0.15 -4.15 -0.39
C CYS A 26 -0.15 -5.64 -0.12
N TYR A 27 0.51 -6.24 0.85
CA TYR A 27 0.32 -7.66 1.18
C TYR A 27 -0.73 -7.89 2.26
N LEU A 28 -0.84 -7.00 3.25
CA LEU A 28 -1.74 -7.15 4.39
C LEU A 28 -3.09 -6.44 4.23
N GLY A 29 -3.18 -5.46 3.32
CA GLY A 29 -4.41 -4.71 3.09
C GLY A 29 -4.86 -3.85 4.28
N GLN A 30 -3.94 -3.50 5.19
CA GLN A 30 -4.22 -2.71 6.38
C GLN A 30 -3.67 -1.28 6.27
N ARG A 31 -4.02 -0.42 7.23
CA ARG A 31 -3.45 0.93 7.32
C ARG A 31 -2.05 0.87 7.90
N VAL A 32 -1.19 1.81 7.49
CA VAL A 32 0.17 1.95 8.04
C VAL A 32 0.15 2.00 9.57
N SER A 33 -0.78 2.76 10.15
CA SER A 33 -0.95 2.84 11.61
C SER A 33 -1.22 1.51 12.28
N ASP A 34 -1.82 0.56 11.57
CA ASP A 34 -2.23 -0.72 12.14
C ASP A 34 -1.09 -1.76 12.06
N TYR A 35 -0.42 -1.88 10.90
CA TYR A 35 0.66 -2.87 10.75
C TYR A 35 2.04 -2.38 11.23
N SER A 36 2.25 -1.08 11.41
CA SER A 36 3.51 -0.56 11.99
C SER A 36 3.72 -0.90 13.47
N THR A 37 2.71 -1.44 14.14
CA THR A 37 2.78 -1.86 15.54
C THR A 37 2.82 -3.37 15.72
N LEU A 38 2.93 -4.13 14.63
CA LEU A 38 3.05 -5.58 14.68
C LEU A 38 4.32 -6.01 15.40
N THR A 39 4.20 -7.11 16.14
CA THR A 39 5.27 -7.80 16.86
C THR A 39 5.34 -9.26 16.42
N ALA A 40 6.35 -9.99 16.84
CA ALA A 40 6.47 -11.43 16.57
C ALA A 40 5.25 -12.23 17.07
N GLY A 41 4.62 -11.79 18.17
CA GLY A 41 3.44 -12.44 18.74
C GLY A 41 2.18 -12.34 17.88
N ASP A 42 2.13 -11.40 16.93
CA ASP A 42 0.99 -11.24 16.03
C ASP A 42 1.05 -12.23 14.85
N PHE A 43 2.19 -12.83 14.61
CA PHE A 43 2.39 -13.88 13.59
C PHE A 43 2.10 -15.25 14.21
N THR A 44 1.04 -15.90 13.78
CA THR A 44 0.55 -17.14 14.39
C THR A 44 0.02 -18.09 13.32
N THR A 45 -0.50 -19.20 13.76
CA THR A 45 -1.07 -20.24 12.90
C THR A 45 -2.49 -20.56 13.38
N THR A 46 -3.41 -20.74 12.44
CA THR A 46 -4.77 -21.21 12.76
C THR A 46 -4.75 -22.66 13.23
N SER A 47 -5.85 -23.14 13.82
CA SER A 47 -6.03 -24.56 14.17
C SER A 47 -5.88 -25.53 13.00
N LYS A 48 -6.05 -25.02 11.75
CA LYS A 48 -5.86 -25.79 10.51
C LYS A 48 -4.45 -25.68 9.92
N GLY A 49 -3.49 -25.10 10.64
CA GLY A 49 -2.11 -24.96 10.17
C GLY A 49 -1.88 -23.77 9.20
N THR A 50 -2.86 -22.91 8.94
CA THR A 50 -2.70 -21.75 8.04
C THR A 50 -1.96 -20.63 8.77
N PRO A 51 -0.83 -20.13 8.23
CA PRO A 51 -0.13 -18.99 8.82
C PRO A 51 -0.94 -17.69 8.63
N VAL A 52 -1.04 -16.91 9.70
CA VAL A 52 -1.83 -15.68 9.72
C VAL A 52 -1.12 -14.58 10.53
N VAL A 53 -1.46 -13.33 10.22
CA VAL A 53 -1.16 -12.15 11.06
C VAL A 53 -2.45 -11.68 11.71
N LYS A 54 -2.43 -11.42 13.02
CA LYS A 54 -3.54 -10.80 13.76
C LYS A 54 -3.24 -9.32 13.96
N ILE A 55 -4.15 -8.45 13.51
CA ILE A 55 -3.98 -7.00 13.58
C ILE A 55 -5.19 -6.38 14.29
N THR A 56 -4.94 -5.63 15.36
CA THR A 56 -5.97 -4.79 15.98
C THR A 56 -5.96 -3.42 15.33
N GLN A 57 -7.04 -3.10 14.63
CA GLN A 57 -7.18 -1.84 13.90
C GLN A 57 -7.42 -0.69 14.86
N LYS A 58 -6.55 0.33 14.89
CA LYS A 58 -6.66 1.51 15.78
C LYS A 58 -7.97 2.28 15.61
N LYS A 59 -8.47 2.41 14.37
CA LYS A 59 -9.67 3.19 14.07
C LYS A 59 -10.97 2.52 14.54
N THR A 60 -11.05 1.21 14.49
CA THR A 60 -12.29 0.44 14.75
C THR A 60 -12.22 -0.40 15.99
N ASN A 61 -11.04 -0.51 16.60
CA ASN A 61 -10.73 -1.40 17.71
C ASN A 61 -11.13 -2.87 17.46
N SER A 62 -11.14 -3.26 16.18
CA SER A 62 -11.50 -4.61 15.74
C SER A 62 -10.23 -5.38 15.40
N THR A 63 -10.13 -6.63 15.84
CA THR A 63 -9.05 -7.53 15.45
C THR A 63 -9.42 -8.25 14.16
N VAL A 64 -8.56 -8.15 13.16
CA VAL A 64 -8.66 -8.88 11.89
C VAL A 64 -7.59 -9.95 11.83
N THR A 65 -7.93 -11.09 11.21
CA THR A 65 -7.00 -12.19 10.97
C THR A 65 -6.74 -12.29 9.47
N ILE A 66 -5.50 -12.12 9.06
CA ILE A 66 -5.09 -12.01 7.66
C ILE A 66 -4.22 -13.21 7.31
N PRO A 67 -4.57 -14.02 6.31
CA PRO A 67 -3.72 -15.11 5.86
C PRO A 67 -2.42 -14.57 5.25
N ILE A 68 -1.29 -15.19 5.57
CA ILE A 68 0.01 -14.86 4.99
C ILE A 68 0.12 -15.58 3.65
N LEU A 69 -0.13 -14.84 2.56
CA LEU A 69 -0.14 -15.36 1.20
C LEU A 69 1.18 -15.13 0.45
N TYR A 70 2.04 -14.29 0.99
CA TYR A 70 3.30 -13.89 0.38
C TYR A 70 4.46 -14.09 1.36
N GLU A 71 5.43 -14.88 0.96
CA GLU A 71 6.64 -15.15 1.77
C GLU A 71 7.41 -13.86 2.11
N ASN A 72 7.31 -12.85 1.24
CA ASN A 72 7.93 -11.54 1.43
C ASN A 72 7.50 -10.85 2.74
N ILE A 73 6.30 -11.17 3.27
CA ILE A 73 5.86 -10.66 4.58
C ILE A 73 6.82 -11.13 5.68
N TYR A 74 7.17 -12.43 5.70
CA TYR A 74 8.13 -12.99 6.65
C TYR A 74 9.54 -12.45 6.44
N LYS A 75 10.00 -12.35 5.19
CA LYS A 75 11.32 -11.81 4.85
C LYS A 75 11.49 -10.39 5.36
N ILE A 76 10.47 -9.54 5.16
CA ILE A 76 10.46 -8.17 5.68
C ILE A 76 10.41 -8.18 7.22
N ALA A 77 9.54 -9.00 7.83
CA ALA A 77 9.44 -9.09 9.29
C ALA A 77 10.75 -9.54 9.94
N GLN A 78 11.39 -10.58 9.41
CA GLN A 78 12.68 -11.09 9.90
C GLN A 78 13.81 -10.07 9.74
N LYS A 79 13.85 -9.34 8.60
CA LYS A 79 14.83 -8.28 8.36
C LYS A 79 14.82 -7.21 9.45
N TYR A 80 13.66 -6.89 9.99
CA TYR A 80 13.49 -5.91 11.07
C TYR A 80 13.35 -6.56 12.46
N ASN A 81 13.64 -7.85 12.61
CA ASN A 81 13.45 -8.59 13.86
C ASN A 81 12.05 -8.38 14.47
N TYR A 82 11.02 -8.28 13.60
CA TYR A 82 9.63 -8.01 13.98
C TYR A 82 9.42 -6.66 14.72
N VAL A 83 10.34 -5.73 14.58
CA VAL A 83 10.22 -4.35 15.05
C VAL A 83 10.17 -3.44 13.83
N PHE A 84 8.99 -3.23 13.29
CA PHE A 84 8.82 -2.52 12.01
C PHE A 84 9.20 -1.05 12.13
N PRO A 85 9.86 -0.47 11.10
CA PRO A 85 10.20 0.94 11.12
C PRO A 85 8.92 1.79 11.12
N HIS A 86 8.90 2.79 12.00
CA HIS A 86 7.80 3.75 12.03
C HIS A 86 8.00 4.82 10.97
N VAL A 87 7.39 4.61 9.81
CA VAL A 87 7.40 5.59 8.71
C VAL A 87 6.10 6.40 8.74
N HIS A 88 6.22 7.71 8.96
CA HIS A 88 5.07 8.59 8.98
C HIS A 88 4.43 8.69 7.58
N ASP A 89 3.09 8.72 7.48
CA ASP A 89 2.33 8.74 6.22
C ASP A 89 2.81 9.80 5.21
N VAL A 90 3.15 11.00 5.67
CA VAL A 90 3.65 12.08 4.79
C VAL A 90 4.98 11.69 4.16
N VAL A 91 5.89 11.10 4.94
CA VAL A 91 7.20 10.62 4.49
C VAL A 91 7.03 9.46 3.52
N LEU A 92 6.18 8.48 3.88
CA LEU A 92 5.88 7.34 3.03
C LEU A 92 5.33 7.80 1.68
N ASN A 93 4.30 8.68 1.69
CA ASN A 93 3.65 9.14 0.47
C ASN A 93 4.56 9.99 -0.44
N ARG A 94 5.56 10.66 0.10
CA ARG A 94 6.57 11.37 -0.68
C ARG A 94 7.56 10.41 -1.31
N TYR A 95 8.23 9.61 -0.49
CA TYR A 95 9.31 8.75 -0.98
C TYR A 95 8.84 7.58 -1.84
N ILE A 96 7.63 7.05 -1.62
CA ILE A 96 7.13 5.98 -2.49
C ILE A 96 6.96 6.45 -3.93
N LYS A 97 6.59 7.71 -4.16
CA LYS A 97 6.48 8.28 -5.51
C LYS A 97 7.84 8.42 -6.17
N GLU A 98 8.86 8.85 -5.42
CA GLU A 98 10.24 8.92 -5.90
C GLU A 98 10.76 7.53 -6.28
N ILE A 99 10.57 6.54 -5.41
CA ILE A 99 10.98 5.14 -5.64
C ILE A 99 10.26 4.56 -6.87
N LEU A 100 8.96 4.79 -7.00
CA LEU A 100 8.19 4.29 -8.14
C LEU A 100 8.52 5.03 -9.44
N ASN A 101 8.92 6.30 -9.38
CA ASN A 101 9.46 7.02 -10.53
C ASN A 101 10.78 6.39 -11.00
N GLU A 102 11.71 6.12 -10.09
CA GLU A 102 12.96 5.41 -10.41
C GLU A 102 12.67 4.01 -10.99
N LEU A 103 11.73 3.27 -10.37
CA LEU A 103 11.32 1.94 -10.85
C LEU A 103 10.64 1.99 -12.23
N SER A 104 10.04 3.11 -12.61
CA SER A 104 9.31 3.27 -13.87
C SER A 104 10.19 3.11 -15.11
N ASP A 105 11.50 3.22 -14.97
CA ASP A 105 12.45 2.98 -16.07
C ASP A 105 12.53 1.49 -16.44
N THR A 106 12.31 0.61 -15.49
CA THR A 106 12.27 -0.85 -15.71
C THR A 106 10.84 -1.41 -15.75
N VAL A 107 9.85 -0.65 -15.23
CA VAL A 107 8.43 -1.00 -15.22
C VAL A 107 7.62 0.10 -15.89
N PRO A 108 7.56 0.15 -17.24
CA PRO A 108 6.92 1.25 -17.99
C PRO A 108 5.44 1.48 -17.66
N ALA A 109 4.73 0.46 -17.15
CA ALA A 109 3.35 0.57 -16.71
C ALA A 109 3.14 1.66 -15.63
N LEU A 110 4.19 2.00 -14.86
CA LEU A 110 4.15 3.07 -13.86
C LEU A 110 4.12 4.47 -14.48
N LYS A 111 4.56 4.63 -15.75
CA LYS A 111 4.49 5.90 -16.50
C LYS A 111 3.13 6.14 -17.17
N LYS A 112 2.25 5.14 -17.17
CA LYS A 112 0.92 5.29 -17.77
C LYS A 112 0.17 6.47 -17.14
N MET A 113 -0.36 7.35 -17.99
CA MET A 113 -1.15 8.50 -17.54
C MET A 113 -2.54 8.06 -17.08
N GLU A 114 -2.90 8.43 -15.87
CA GLU A 114 -4.18 8.07 -15.23
C GLU A 114 -4.92 9.35 -14.82
N ARG A 115 -6.24 9.35 -14.97
CA ARG A 115 -7.09 10.44 -14.50
C ARG A 115 -7.07 10.49 -12.97
N THR A 116 -6.96 11.70 -12.44
CA THR A 116 -6.95 11.93 -11.00
C THR A 116 -7.77 13.16 -10.62
N VAL A 117 -8.16 13.23 -9.37
CA VAL A 117 -8.88 14.38 -8.80
C VAL A 117 -7.91 15.15 -7.92
N LEU A 118 -7.83 16.47 -8.15
CA LEU A 118 -7.03 17.35 -7.31
C LEU A 118 -7.58 17.41 -5.87
N THR A 119 -6.71 17.36 -4.90
CA THR A 119 -7.04 17.68 -3.51
C THR A 119 -7.42 19.16 -3.37
N MET A 120 -8.06 19.55 -2.27
CA MET A 120 -8.39 20.96 -2.01
C MET A 120 -7.14 21.87 -2.04
N LYS A 121 -6.01 21.41 -1.48
CA LYS A 121 -4.74 22.16 -1.51
C LYS A 121 -4.20 22.34 -2.92
N GLU A 122 -4.24 21.30 -3.74
CA GLU A 122 -3.79 21.35 -5.13
C GLU A 122 -4.65 22.29 -5.97
N ARG A 123 -5.98 22.25 -5.79
CA ARG A 123 -6.90 23.19 -6.46
C ARG A 123 -6.60 24.63 -6.07
N ALA A 124 -6.39 24.89 -4.78
CA ALA A 124 -6.04 26.23 -4.31
C ALA A 124 -4.70 26.70 -4.89
N SER A 125 -3.71 25.79 -5.00
CA SER A 125 -2.42 26.12 -5.61
C SER A 125 -2.52 26.38 -7.12
N GLU A 126 -3.35 25.64 -7.83
CA GLU A 126 -3.63 25.86 -9.26
C GLU A 126 -4.35 27.19 -9.47
N GLN A 127 -5.39 27.48 -8.69
CA GLN A 127 -6.13 28.76 -8.74
C GLN A 127 -5.24 29.97 -8.42
N ALA A 128 -4.26 29.78 -7.53
CA ALA A 128 -3.27 30.82 -7.23
C ALA A 128 -2.15 30.94 -8.28
N GLY A 129 -2.21 30.18 -9.37
CA GLY A 129 -1.21 30.19 -10.44
C GLY A 129 0.16 29.60 -10.05
N LYS A 130 0.25 28.89 -8.93
CA LYS A 130 1.51 28.32 -8.42
C LYS A 130 1.92 27.04 -9.12
N ILE A 131 0.96 26.28 -9.61
CA ILE A 131 1.14 24.98 -10.26
C ILE A 131 0.14 24.86 -11.40
N THR A 132 0.55 24.27 -12.52
CA THR A 132 -0.33 23.91 -13.63
C THR A 132 -0.30 22.40 -13.80
N TYR A 133 -1.47 21.80 -13.99
CA TYR A 133 -1.62 20.36 -14.18
C TYR A 133 -1.93 20.02 -15.63
N THR A 134 -1.33 18.95 -16.12
CA THR A 134 -1.66 18.39 -17.44
C THR A 134 -3.08 17.85 -17.44
N ARG A 135 -3.82 18.08 -18.52
CA ARG A 135 -5.21 17.65 -18.69
C ARG A 135 -5.37 16.87 -20.00
N ASP A 136 -6.29 15.93 -19.99
CA ASP A 136 -6.71 15.23 -21.20
C ASP A 136 -7.67 16.11 -22.06
N GLU A 137 -8.04 15.60 -23.23
CA GLU A 137 -8.94 16.29 -24.17
C GLU A 137 -10.32 16.62 -23.56
N LYS A 138 -10.72 15.92 -22.49
CA LYS A 138 -11.99 16.15 -21.77
C LYS A 138 -11.81 17.08 -20.55
N GLY A 139 -10.61 17.66 -20.35
CA GLY A 139 -10.29 18.57 -19.26
C GLY A 139 -9.99 17.89 -17.90
N TYR A 140 -9.92 16.57 -17.83
CA TYR A 140 -9.55 15.88 -16.60
C TYR A 140 -8.05 15.94 -16.36
N VAL A 141 -7.64 16.21 -15.12
CA VAL A 141 -6.24 16.17 -14.73
C VAL A 141 -5.70 14.73 -14.89
N ILE A 142 -4.58 14.62 -15.58
CA ILE A 142 -3.86 13.34 -15.76
C ILE A 142 -2.47 13.44 -15.17
N ARG A 143 -2.03 12.34 -14.54
CA ARG A 143 -0.68 12.19 -14.00
C ARG A 143 -0.15 10.79 -14.26
N PRO A 144 1.16 10.60 -14.34
CA PRO A 144 1.72 9.26 -14.39
C PRO A 144 1.34 8.48 -13.14
N ARG A 145 1.12 7.20 -13.30
CA ARG A 145 0.60 6.31 -12.23
C ARG A 145 1.47 6.36 -10.96
N TYR A 146 2.79 6.47 -11.07
CA TYR A 146 3.68 6.58 -9.92
C TYR A 146 3.40 7.81 -9.04
N GLU A 147 2.91 8.92 -9.60
CA GLU A 147 2.60 10.14 -8.85
C GLU A 147 1.31 10.07 -8.02
N ILE A 148 0.39 9.18 -8.39
CA ILE A 148 -0.90 9.05 -7.70
C ILE A 148 -0.92 7.97 -6.62
N VAL A 149 0.18 7.20 -6.50
CA VAL A 149 0.31 6.16 -5.49
C VAL A 149 0.50 6.77 -4.10
N THR A 150 -0.20 6.16 -3.11
CA THR A 150 -0.15 6.54 -1.70
C THR A 150 -0.23 5.30 -0.82
N SER A 151 -0.05 5.44 0.49
CA SER A 151 -0.28 4.37 1.48
C SER A 151 -1.67 3.75 1.36
N HIS A 152 -2.67 4.56 1.00
CA HIS A 152 -4.04 4.07 0.77
C HIS A 152 -4.15 3.22 -0.51
N THR A 153 -3.35 3.52 -1.53
CA THR A 153 -3.25 2.70 -2.76
C THR A 153 -2.76 1.29 -2.43
N ALA A 154 -1.77 1.16 -1.52
CA ALA A 154 -1.28 -0.14 -1.08
C ALA A 154 -2.41 -1.03 -0.55
N ARG A 155 -3.22 -0.51 0.36
CA ARG A 155 -4.38 -1.21 0.92
C ARG A 155 -5.40 -1.60 -0.15
N ARG A 156 -5.73 -0.67 -1.05
CA ARG A 156 -6.67 -0.94 -2.17
C ARG A 156 -6.14 -2.03 -3.09
N SER A 157 -4.85 -1.99 -3.43
CA SER A 157 -4.19 -2.99 -4.28
C SER A 157 -4.29 -4.39 -3.69
N CYS A 158 -4.09 -4.56 -2.38
CA CYS A 158 -4.27 -5.84 -1.72
C CYS A 158 -5.68 -6.40 -1.97
N ILE A 159 -6.71 -5.63 -1.64
CA ILE A 159 -8.11 -6.09 -1.74
C ILE A 159 -8.49 -6.36 -3.20
N THR A 160 -8.08 -5.49 -4.13
CA THR A 160 -8.31 -5.68 -5.56
C THR A 160 -7.64 -6.96 -6.08
N ASN A 161 -6.38 -7.20 -5.70
CA ASN A 161 -5.65 -8.39 -6.13
C ASN A 161 -6.26 -9.68 -5.55
N LEU A 162 -6.72 -9.66 -4.30
CA LEU A 162 -7.43 -10.79 -3.70
C LEU A 162 -8.78 -11.04 -4.38
N TYR A 163 -9.52 -9.99 -4.69
CA TYR A 163 -10.78 -10.08 -5.44
C TYR A 163 -10.57 -10.69 -6.84
N LEU A 164 -9.59 -10.20 -7.59
CA LEU A 164 -9.29 -10.68 -8.94
C LEU A 164 -8.80 -12.13 -8.99
N ARG A 165 -8.28 -12.67 -7.90
CA ARG A 165 -7.94 -14.09 -7.80
C ARG A 165 -9.17 -15.00 -7.83
N GLY A 166 -10.36 -14.48 -7.53
CA GLY A 166 -11.62 -15.23 -7.58
C GLY A 166 -11.79 -16.33 -6.52
N VAL A 167 -10.88 -16.40 -5.53
CA VAL A 167 -10.90 -17.44 -4.48
C VAL A 167 -11.47 -16.94 -3.15
N TYR A 168 -11.74 -15.66 -3.03
CA TYR A 168 -12.29 -15.03 -1.83
C TYR A 168 -13.65 -14.44 -2.08
N THR A 169 -14.62 -14.74 -1.20
CA THR A 169 -15.93 -14.09 -1.22
C THR A 169 -15.81 -12.63 -0.75
N THR A 170 -16.79 -11.79 -1.11
CA THR A 170 -16.86 -10.40 -0.64
C THR A 170 -16.81 -10.32 0.89
N SER A 171 -17.53 -11.19 1.60
CA SER A 171 -17.51 -11.27 3.05
C SER A 171 -16.13 -11.57 3.62
N GLN A 172 -15.36 -12.47 2.99
CA GLN A 172 -13.97 -12.74 3.38
C GLN A 172 -13.06 -11.55 3.15
N LEU A 173 -13.21 -10.84 2.02
CA LEU A 173 -12.46 -9.61 1.74
C LEU A 173 -12.78 -8.49 2.73
N MET A 174 -14.05 -8.36 3.12
CA MET A 174 -14.49 -7.45 4.18
C MET A 174 -13.86 -7.81 5.53
N ALA A 175 -13.83 -9.09 5.89
CA ALA A 175 -13.18 -9.56 7.12
C ALA A 175 -11.68 -9.27 7.13
N ILE A 176 -10.97 -9.52 6.02
CA ILE A 176 -9.55 -9.22 5.86
C ILE A 176 -9.30 -7.70 5.97
N SER A 177 -10.10 -6.90 5.28
CA SER A 177 -9.93 -5.45 5.26
C SER A 177 -10.48 -4.74 6.50
N GLY A 178 -11.38 -5.39 7.26
CA GLY A 178 -12.08 -4.78 8.39
C GLY A 178 -13.14 -3.75 7.96
N HIS A 179 -13.70 -3.86 6.75
CA HIS A 179 -14.86 -3.08 6.33
C HIS A 179 -16.13 -3.66 6.94
N LYS A 180 -17.04 -2.77 7.42
CA LYS A 180 -18.32 -3.16 8.03
C LYS A 180 -19.48 -3.23 7.03
N SER A 181 -19.32 -2.70 5.83
CA SER A 181 -20.33 -2.71 4.77
C SER A 181 -19.67 -2.80 3.39
N GLU A 182 -20.38 -3.40 2.46
CA GLU A 182 -20.05 -3.31 1.03
C GLU A 182 -20.26 -1.86 0.57
N LYS A 183 -19.29 -1.32 -0.17
CA LYS A 183 -19.38 -0.01 -0.83
C LYS A 183 -19.05 -0.18 -2.29
#